data_982d5973955e1a4acd06debf34427938
#
_entry.id   982d5973955e1a4acd06debf34427938
#
_cell.length_a   1.000
_cell.length_b   1.000
_cell.length_c   1.000
_cell.angle_alpha   90.00
_cell.angle_beta   90.00
_cell.angle_gamma   90.00
#
_symmetry.space_group_name_H-M   'P 1'
#
loop_
_entity.id
_entity.type
_entity.pdbx_description
1 polymer ?
#
loop_
_entity_poly.entity_id
_entity_poly.type
_entity_poly.pdbx_seq_one_letter_code
_entity_poly.pdbx_strand_id
1 'polypeptide(L)'
;MKINLRDITQANWLDMIDLEITKEQEKFVALNSEAIAASKFYPYYINKGIYLDDMPVGFIQYYPNYDDGKPNEIFIDQLMIDTKHQGKGYGTKAISLVLDEIKQLKGINAISICYVEGHDVMRAFFERFGFSVVEQDEFDETIMELHYA
;
A
#
# COMPACT_ATOMS: atom_id res chain seq x y z
N MET A 1 21.29 -8.27 0.42
CA MET A 1 20.27 -7.48 -0.33
C MET A 1 19.18 -7.06 0.65
N LYS A 2 18.85 -5.77 0.65
CA LYS A 2 18.00 -5.18 1.68
C LYS A 2 16.83 -4.42 1.04
N ILE A 3 15.61 -4.69 1.51
CA ILE A 3 14.41 -3.90 1.15
C ILE A 3 14.43 -2.61 1.95
N ASN A 4 14.19 -1.49 1.25
CA ASN A 4 14.09 -0.16 1.86
C ASN A 4 13.01 0.65 1.17
N LEU A 5 12.54 1.70 1.86
CA LEU A 5 11.53 2.62 1.36
C LEU A 5 12.18 3.96 1.06
N ARG A 6 11.81 4.57 -0.05
CA ARG A 6 12.31 5.88 -0.45
C ARG A 6 11.17 6.79 -0.87
N ASP A 7 11.31 8.07 -0.56
CA ASP A 7 10.36 9.08 -1.02
C ASP A 7 10.35 9.15 -2.55
N ILE A 8 9.21 9.51 -3.12
CA ILE A 8 9.11 9.74 -4.55
C ILE A 8 9.56 11.17 -4.85
N THR A 9 10.51 11.30 -5.75
CA THR A 9 11.14 12.57 -6.11
C THR A 9 11.19 12.73 -7.61
N GLN A 10 11.68 13.88 -8.07
CA GLN A 10 11.92 14.12 -9.47
C GLN A 10 12.90 13.10 -10.06
N ALA A 11 13.80 12.55 -9.24
CA ALA A 11 14.80 11.59 -9.70
C ALA A 11 14.26 10.19 -9.93
N ASN A 12 13.15 9.79 -9.27
CA ASN A 12 12.70 8.40 -9.31
C ASN A 12 11.23 8.18 -9.71
N TRP A 13 10.44 9.23 -9.91
CA TRP A 13 9.01 9.04 -10.18
C TRP A 13 8.73 8.26 -11.47
N LEU A 14 9.57 8.42 -12.49
CA LEU A 14 9.42 7.67 -13.74
C LEU A 14 9.70 6.19 -13.54
N ASP A 15 10.63 5.82 -12.67
CA ASP A 15 10.90 4.42 -12.33
C ASP A 15 9.66 3.76 -11.72
N MET A 16 8.90 4.51 -10.94
CA MET A 16 7.65 4.01 -10.34
C MET A 16 6.57 3.75 -11.40
N ILE A 17 6.47 4.62 -12.39
CA ILE A 17 5.50 4.48 -13.48
C ILE A 17 5.83 3.28 -14.36
N ASP A 18 7.11 2.97 -14.52
CA ASP A 18 7.57 1.87 -15.36
C ASP A 18 7.41 0.48 -14.71
N LEU A 19 7.09 0.42 -13.41
CA LEU A 19 6.82 -0.85 -12.74
C LEU A 19 5.53 -1.47 -13.27
N GLU A 20 5.53 -2.79 -13.45
CA GLU A 20 4.43 -3.50 -14.09
C GLU A 20 3.84 -4.57 -13.16
N ILE A 21 2.52 -4.74 -13.25
CA ILE A 21 1.79 -5.84 -12.62
C ILE A 21 1.26 -6.77 -13.70
N THR A 22 0.82 -7.97 -13.31
CA THR A 22 0.19 -8.91 -14.26
C THR A 22 -1.17 -8.36 -14.72
N LYS A 23 -1.65 -8.82 -15.89
CA LYS A 23 -2.97 -8.42 -16.41
C LYS A 23 -4.10 -8.77 -15.45
N GLU A 24 -3.98 -9.88 -14.74
CA GLU A 24 -4.96 -10.27 -13.73
C GLU A 24 -5.00 -9.28 -12.58
N GLN A 25 -3.83 -8.79 -12.14
CA GLN A 25 -3.72 -7.82 -11.05
C GLN A 25 -4.22 -6.43 -11.45
N GLU A 26 -4.20 -6.06 -12.73
CA GLU A 26 -4.70 -4.77 -13.21
C GLU A 26 -6.17 -4.54 -12.85
N LYS A 27 -6.94 -5.59 -12.61
CA LYS A 27 -8.34 -5.49 -12.20
C LYS A 27 -8.50 -5.00 -10.76
N PHE A 28 -7.46 -5.12 -9.95
CA PHE A 28 -7.53 -4.91 -8.50
C PHE A 28 -6.63 -3.78 -7.99
N VAL A 29 -5.70 -3.33 -8.81
CA VAL A 29 -4.69 -2.36 -8.42
C VAL A 29 -4.69 -1.21 -9.42
N ALA A 30 -4.76 0.03 -8.91
CA ALA A 30 -4.68 1.23 -9.75
C ALA A 30 -3.27 1.37 -10.34
N LEU A 31 -3.13 2.26 -11.32
CA LEU A 31 -1.82 2.58 -11.88
C LEU A 31 -1.03 3.47 -10.92
N ASN A 32 0.27 3.24 -10.82
CA ASN A 32 1.15 4.09 -10.01
C ASN A 32 1.11 5.55 -10.49
N SER A 33 0.97 5.77 -11.79
CA SER A 33 0.84 7.11 -12.37
C SER A 33 -0.39 7.85 -11.83
N GLU A 34 -1.51 7.15 -11.66
CA GLU A 34 -2.74 7.73 -11.10
C GLU A 34 -2.56 8.07 -9.62
N ALA A 35 -1.91 7.19 -8.88
CA ALA A 35 -1.63 7.41 -7.45
C ALA A 35 -0.73 8.65 -7.25
N ILE A 36 0.32 8.76 -8.05
CA ILE A 36 1.23 9.90 -8.00
C ILE A 36 0.52 11.19 -8.40
N ALA A 37 -0.31 11.15 -9.46
CA ALA A 37 -1.06 12.32 -9.91
C ALA A 37 -2.03 12.81 -8.85
N ALA A 38 -2.73 11.89 -8.15
CA ALA A 38 -3.65 12.25 -7.08
C ALA A 38 -2.96 13.01 -5.95
N SER A 39 -1.70 12.69 -5.68
CA SER A 39 -0.92 13.35 -4.63
C SER A 39 -0.74 14.85 -4.86
N LYS A 40 -0.90 15.32 -6.08
CA LYS A 40 -0.85 16.74 -6.39
C LYS A 40 -2.03 17.49 -5.75
N PHE A 41 -3.18 16.84 -5.68
CA PHE A 41 -4.42 17.45 -5.18
C PHE A 41 -4.68 17.13 -3.71
N TYR A 42 -4.01 16.13 -3.17
CA TYR A 42 -4.14 15.67 -1.80
C TYR A 42 -2.75 15.65 -1.14
N PRO A 43 -2.29 16.79 -0.61
CA PRO A 43 -0.89 16.92 -0.12
C PRO A 43 -0.57 16.01 1.08
N TYR A 44 -1.58 15.46 1.75
CA TYR A 44 -1.38 14.51 2.85
C TYR A 44 -1.15 13.07 2.39
N TYR A 45 -1.24 12.78 1.09
CA TYR A 45 -0.91 11.47 0.54
C TYR A 45 0.59 11.22 0.64
N ILE A 46 0.96 10.04 1.11
CA ILE A 46 2.36 9.63 1.26
C ILE A 46 2.65 8.55 0.24
N ASN A 47 3.61 8.79 -0.62
CA ASN A 47 4.08 7.85 -1.64
C ASN A 47 5.48 7.37 -1.29
N LYS A 48 5.70 6.05 -1.33
CA LYS A 48 7.01 5.46 -1.12
C LYS A 48 7.32 4.49 -2.25
N GLY A 49 8.54 4.56 -2.76
CA GLY A 49 9.08 3.52 -3.62
C GLY A 49 9.65 2.41 -2.76
N ILE A 50 9.40 1.18 -3.17
CA ILE A 50 9.96 -0.01 -2.53
C ILE A 50 11.19 -0.41 -3.34
N TYR A 51 12.34 -0.48 -2.69
CA TYR A 51 13.63 -0.74 -3.33
C TYR A 51 14.30 -1.97 -2.74
N LEU A 52 14.93 -2.73 -3.62
CA LEU A 52 15.88 -3.78 -3.22
C LEU A 52 17.27 -3.19 -3.46
N ASP A 53 17.95 -2.80 -2.39
CA ASP A 53 19.15 -1.95 -2.46
C ASP A 53 18.83 -0.68 -3.25
N ASP A 54 19.40 -0.48 -4.44
CA ASP A 54 19.14 0.70 -5.29
C ASP A 54 18.17 0.43 -6.44
N MET A 55 17.59 -0.79 -6.50
CA MET A 55 16.71 -1.20 -7.59
C MET A 55 15.24 -1.03 -7.20
N PRO A 56 14.44 -0.26 -7.96
CA PRO A 56 13.02 -0.14 -7.69
C PRO A 56 12.30 -1.46 -7.96
N VAL A 57 11.53 -1.94 -7.00
CA VAL A 57 10.79 -3.20 -7.10
C VAL A 57 9.30 -3.06 -6.78
N GLY A 58 8.86 -1.93 -6.25
CA GLY A 58 7.45 -1.74 -5.92
C GLY A 58 7.11 -0.31 -5.53
N PHE A 59 5.83 -0.13 -5.18
CA PHE A 59 5.28 1.18 -4.85
C PHE A 59 4.18 1.02 -3.80
N ILE A 60 4.08 1.99 -2.90
CA ILE A 60 3.01 2.05 -1.93
C ILE A 60 2.54 3.49 -1.73
N GLN A 61 1.21 3.67 -1.59
CA GLN A 61 0.61 4.94 -1.22
C GLN A 61 -0.30 4.74 -0.02
N TYR A 62 -0.20 5.62 0.97
CA TYR A 62 -1.07 5.61 2.13
C TYR A 62 -1.32 7.03 2.64
N TYR A 63 -2.41 7.23 3.38
CA TYR A 63 -2.79 8.55 3.86
C TYR A 63 -3.83 8.45 4.97
N PRO A 64 -3.98 9.54 5.78
CA PRO A 64 -5.06 9.58 6.77
C PRO A 64 -6.44 9.48 6.10
N ASN A 65 -7.33 8.69 6.69
CA ASN A 65 -8.63 8.37 6.11
C ASN A 65 -9.66 9.47 6.39
N TYR A 66 -9.40 10.67 5.87
CA TYR A 66 -10.28 11.82 6.06
C TYR A 66 -11.63 11.66 5.38
N ASP A 67 -11.67 10.98 4.24
CA ASP A 67 -12.91 10.81 3.46
C ASP A 67 -13.98 10.04 4.23
N ASP A 68 -13.56 9.09 5.06
CA ASP A 68 -14.47 8.31 5.91
C ASP A 68 -14.64 8.94 7.31
N GLY A 69 -14.13 10.13 7.54
CA GLY A 69 -14.21 10.79 8.82
C GLY A 69 -13.37 10.14 9.92
N LYS A 70 -12.30 9.44 9.54
CA LYS A 70 -11.43 8.71 10.46
C LYS A 70 -10.00 9.27 10.43
N PRO A 71 -9.76 10.48 11.00
CA PRO A 71 -8.44 11.11 10.90
C PRO A 71 -7.34 10.38 11.70
N ASN A 72 -7.72 9.47 12.61
CA ASN A 72 -6.76 8.68 13.40
C ASN A 72 -6.42 7.34 12.76
N GLU A 73 -6.89 7.11 11.55
CA GLU A 73 -6.67 5.89 10.80
C GLU A 73 -5.91 6.18 9.52
N ILE A 74 -4.91 5.35 9.22
CA ILE A 74 -4.22 5.39 7.94
C ILE A 74 -4.86 4.37 7.00
N PHE A 75 -5.19 4.81 5.80
CA PHE A 75 -5.66 3.93 4.72
C PHE A 75 -4.51 3.66 3.77
N ILE A 76 -4.20 2.38 3.54
CA ILE A 76 -3.23 1.98 2.52
C ILE A 76 -4.01 1.74 1.23
N ASP A 77 -3.84 2.65 0.27
CA ASP A 77 -4.64 2.66 -0.96
C ASP A 77 -3.99 1.88 -2.10
N GLN A 78 -2.68 2.02 -2.25
CA GLN A 78 -1.95 1.39 -3.34
C GLN A 78 -0.77 0.60 -2.77
N LEU A 79 -0.64 -0.64 -3.20
CA LEU A 79 0.52 -1.49 -2.89
C LEU A 79 0.74 -2.43 -4.07
N MET A 80 1.92 -2.39 -4.67
CA MET A 80 2.26 -3.34 -5.73
C MET A 80 3.74 -3.67 -5.71
N ILE A 81 4.06 -4.87 -6.17
CA ILE A 81 5.42 -5.32 -6.45
C ILE A 81 5.50 -5.60 -7.95
N ASP A 82 6.55 -5.13 -8.58
CA ASP A 82 6.81 -5.35 -10.00
C ASP A 82 6.80 -6.84 -10.34
N THR A 83 6.19 -7.18 -11.47
CA THR A 83 6.00 -8.57 -11.91
C THR A 83 7.28 -9.40 -11.84
N LYS A 84 8.41 -8.82 -12.21
CA LYS A 84 9.71 -9.48 -12.21
C LYS A 84 10.21 -9.85 -10.81
N HIS A 85 9.65 -9.24 -9.79
CA HIS A 85 10.14 -9.34 -8.41
C HIS A 85 9.12 -9.98 -7.46
N GLN A 86 7.98 -10.41 -7.96
CA GLN A 86 6.95 -11.08 -7.15
C GLN A 86 7.39 -12.48 -6.71
N GLY A 87 6.79 -12.97 -5.62
CA GLY A 87 7.05 -14.30 -5.11
C GLY A 87 8.38 -14.47 -4.38
N LYS A 88 9.06 -13.38 -4.03
CA LYS A 88 10.37 -13.39 -3.36
C LYS A 88 10.33 -12.87 -1.92
N GLY A 89 9.13 -12.56 -1.41
CA GLY A 89 8.96 -12.04 -0.05
C GLY A 89 9.21 -10.54 0.11
N TYR A 90 9.37 -9.80 -0.98
CA TYR A 90 9.62 -8.35 -0.91
C TYR A 90 8.42 -7.58 -0.40
N GLY A 91 7.20 -7.99 -0.78
CA GLY A 91 5.97 -7.38 -0.28
C GLY A 91 5.84 -7.50 1.24
N THR A 92 6.17 -8.66 1.79
CA THR A 92 6.14 -8.90 3.23
C THR A 92 7.09 -7.96 3.96
N LYS A 93 8.32 -7.83 3.47
CA LYS A 93 9.31 -6.95 4.07
C LYS A 93 8.92 -5.48 3.94
N ALA A 94 8.37 -5.10 2.79
CA ALA A 94 7.92 -3.73 2.54
C ALA A 94 6.79 -3.35 3.50
N ILE A 95 5.77 -4.18 3.64
CA ILE A 95 4.65 -3.93 4.56
C ILE A 95 5.14 -3.82 6.00
N SER A 96 6.05 -4.70 6.42
CA SER A 96 6.62 -4.61 7.76
C SER A 96 7.25 -3.24 8.02
N LEU A 97 8.03 -2.72 7.07
CA LEU A 97 8.65 -1.41 7.17
C LEU A 97 7.62 -0.28 7.17
N VAL A 98 6.60 -0.37 6.33
CA VAL A 98 5.52 0.64 6.26
C VAL A 98 4.73 0.66 7.56
N LEU A 99 4.37 -0.48 8.11
CA LEU A 99 3.66 -0.55 9.39
C LEU A 99 4.48 0.09 10.50
N ASP A 100 5.78 -0.15 10.53
CA ASP A 100 6.67 0.48 11.51
C ASP A 100 6.69 2.00 11.38
N GLU A 101 6.74 2.52 10.15
CA GLU A 101 6.68 3.97 9.91
C GLU A 101 5.35 4.56 10.35
N ILE A 102 4.24 3.90 9.99
CA ILE A 102 2.89 4.38 10.33
C ILE A 102 2.70 4.42 11.85
N LYS A 103 3.17 3.39 12.56
CA LYS A 103 3.03 3.31 14.02
C LYS A 103 3.77 4.40 14.76
N GLN A 104 4.72 5.07 14.12
CA GLN A 104 5.43 6.19 14.70
C GLN A 104 4.73 7.52 14.48
N LEU A 105 3.69 7.56 13.64
CA LEU A 105 2.92 8.77 13.40
C LEU A 105 2.05 9.07 14.62
N LYS A 106 2.12 10.33 15.08
CA LYS A 106 1.32 10.77 16.24
C LYS A 106 -0.15 10.86 15.86
N GLY A 107 -1.01 10.42 16.76
CA GLY A 107 -2.46 10.53 16.57
C GLY A 107 -3.06 9.43 15.70
N ILE A 108 -2.27 8.45 15.26
CA ILE A 108 -2.75 7.31 14.50
C ILE A 108 -2.80 6.08 15.39
N ASN A 109 -3.92 5.36 15.35
CA ASN A 109 -4.13 4.15 16.18
C ASN A 109 -4.73 2.98 15.38
N ALA A 110 -4.95 3.15 14.09
CA ALA A 110 -5.49 2.10 13.25
C ALA A 110 -4.99 2.24 11.81
N ILE A 111 -4.96 1.12 11.12
CA ILE A 111 -4.58 1.05 9.70
C ILE A 111 -5.63 0.22 9.00
N SER A 112 -6.12 0.69 7.86
CA SER A 112 -7.10 -0.04 7.07
C SER A 112 -6.59 -0.29 5.65
N ILE A 113 -7.10 -1.37 5.06
CA ILE A 113 -6.91 -1.69 3.64
C ILE A 113 -8.25 -2.13 3.07
N CYS A 114 -8.37 -2.04 1.75
CA CYS A 114 -9.55 -2.49 1.04
C CYS A 114 -9.12 -3.31 -0.17
N TYR A 115 -9.80 -4.40 -0.43
CA TYR A 115 -9.55 -5.20 -1.63
C TYR A 115 -10.88 -5.77 -2.16
N VAL A 116 -10.88 -6.10 -3.45
CA VAL A 116 -12.05 -6.68 -4.11
C VAL A 116 -12.14 -8.16 -3.79
N GLU A 117 -13.36 -8.67 -3.56
CA GLU A 117 -13.61 -10.08 -3.28
C GLU A 117 -13.04 -10.98 -4.39
N GLY A 118 -12.59 -12.17 -4.01
CA GLY A 118 -11.88 -13.09 -4.90
C GLY A 118 -10.37 -13.06 -4.71
N HIS A 119 -9.87 -12.16 -3.86
CA HIS A 119 -8.46 -12.03 -3.51
C HIS A 119 -8.15 -12.67 -2.16
N ASP A 120 -8.39 -13.98 -2.02
CA ASP A 120 -8.10 -14.72 -0.79
C ASP A 120 -6.62 -14.63 -0.38
N VAL A 121 -5.74 -14.49 -1.37
CA VAL A 121 -4.31 -14.31 -1.15
C VAL A 121 -4.03 -13.01 -0.38
N MET A 122 -4.73 -11.94 -0.72
CA MET A 122 -4.58 -10.65 -0.04
C MET A 122 -5.06 -10.73 1.41
N ARG A 123 -6.19 -11.39 1.64
CA ARG A 123 -6.71 -11.59 2.99
C ARG A 123 -5.69 -12.33 3.86
N ALA A 124 -5.20 -13.48 3.40
CA ALA A 124 -4.22 -14.27 4.12
C ALA A 124 -2.93 -13.48 4.36
N PHE A 125 -2.51 -12.69 3.37
CA PHE A 125 -1.33 -11.86 3.48
C PHE A 125 -1.45 -10.85 4.62
N PHE A 126 -2.56 -10.09 4.66
CA PHE A 126 -2.76 -9.07 5.70
C PHE A 126 -3.10 -9.66 7.06
N GLU A 127 -3.79 -10.81 7.12
CA GLU A 127 -4.04 -11.50 8.40
C GLU A 127 -2.74 -11.85 9.13
N ARG A 128 -1.67 -12.15 8.40
CA ARG A 128 -0.37 -12.44 9.01
C ARG A 128 0.22 -11.25 9.77
N PHE A 129 -0.18 -10.02 9.43
CA PHE A 129 0.26 -8.81 10.12
C PHE A 129 -0.70 -8.37 11.22
N GLY A 130 -1.75 -9.14 11.47
CA GLY A 130 -2.72 -8.83 12.52
C GLY A 130 -3.97 -8.10 12.06
N PHE A 131 -4.14 -7.91 10.75
CA PHE A 131 -5.37 -7.33 10.20
C PHE A 131 -6.52 -8.33 10.31
N SER A 132 -7.73 -7.82 10.49
CA SER A 132 -8.94 -8.61 10.50
C SER A 132 -10.01 -7.95 9.64
N VAL A 133 -10.88 -8.77 9.04
CA VAL A 133 -12.01 -8.29 8.24
C VAL A 133 -13.01 -7.60 9.16
N VAL A 134 -13.39 -6.37 8.83
CA VAL A 134 -14.37 -5.60 9.59
C VAL A 134 -15.64 -5.31 8.80
N GLU A 135 -15.57 -5.31 7.46
CA GLU A 135 -16.71 -5.00 6.62
C GLU A 135 -16.55 -5.61 5.24
N GLN A 136 -17.68 -6.04 4.67
CA GLN A 136 -17.81 -6.34 3.25
C GLN A 136 -18.96 -5.49 2.74
N ASP A 137 -18.70 -4.70 1.69
CA ASP A 137 -19.73 -3.84 1.15
C ASP A 137 -20.50 -4.51 -0.01
N GLU A 138 -21.50 -3.79 -0.53
CA GLU A 138 -22.37 -4.27 -1.61
C GLU A 138 -21.66 -4.34 -2.98
N PHE A 139 -20.44 -3.80 -3.08
CA PHE A 139 -19.62 -3.83 -4.29
C PHE A 139 -18.54 -4.91 -4.24
N ASP A 140 -18.69 -5.89 -3.34
CA ASP A 140 -17.73 -6.97 -3.12
C ASP A 140 -16.36 -6.49 -2.66
N GLU A 141 -16.28 -5.29 -2.05
CA GLU A 141 -15.06 -4.80 -1.42
C GLU A 141 -14.98 -5.27 0.03
N THR A 142 -13.84 -5.79 0.41
CA THR A 142 -13.56 -6.22 1.78
C THR A 142 -12.63 -5.22 2.43
N ILE A 143 -13.00 -4.75 3.62
CA ILE A 143 -12.20 -3.83 4.42
C ILE A 143 -11.59 -4.61 5.57
N MET A 144 -10.28 -4.48 5.74
CA MET A 144 -9.55 -5.04 6.87
C MET A 144 -8.90 -3.93 7.68
N GLU A 145 -8.82 -4.13 8.99
CA GLU A 145 -8.22 -3.14 9.90
C GLU A 145 -7.24 -3.81 10.85
N LEU A 146 -6.22 -3.04 11.20
CA LEU A 146 -5.28 -3.34 12.27
C LEU A 146 -5.37 -2.22 13.29
N HIS A 147 -5.72 -2.54 14.52
CA HIS A 147 -5.78 -1.59 15.63
C HIS A 147 -4.57 -1.78 16.54
N TYR A 148 -3.98 -0.68 16.99
CA TYR A 148 -2.87 -0.68 17.94
C TYR A 148 -2.97 0.51 18.87
N ALA A 149 -2.41 0.38 20.04
CA ALA A 149 -2.44 1.45 21.04
C ALA A 149 -1.31 2.46 20.81
#